data_b1549e9fd948d2d10f8decd3a854fc45
#
_entry.id   b1549e9fd948d2d10f8decd3a854fc45
#
_cell.length_a   1.000
_cell.length_b   1.000
_cell.length_c   1.000
_cell.angle_alpha   90.00
_cell.angle_beta   90.00
_cell.angle_gamma   90.00
#
_symmetry.space_group_name_H-M   'P 1'
#
loop_
_entity.id
_entity.type
_entity.pdbx_description
1 polymer ?
#
loop_
_entity_poly.entity_id
_entity_poly.type
_entity_poly.pdbx_seq_one_letter_code
_entity_poly.pdbx_strand_id
1 'polypeptide(L)'
;MTNASTIRPRRSFIFTPGLRPDMYPKALASGADMVCVELEDGIAPKDKAEARRNALALFEMPQEDDNVEKMVRINSIRERFGIEDMNAILNTATPPPALMIPKVRTPDEVVILDQLLTEAGHETRLHVIIETNAGLEAAVDIAHSSSRIESLLFGGVDMAAELRCENNWNNLLYARSRVVSAAAGAGLDVIDVPFLDLDDMDGMRVAATQARDLGFSGKGSIHPKQIPALNEVFTPAAERIARARRVIAEFEAADTGLVVVDGKLIEKPVLRDMYRIVTIACLLYTSPSPRDLST
;
A
#
# COMPACT_ATOMS: atom_id res chain seq x y z
N MET A 1 -20.28 7.48 9.13
CA MET A 1 -19.23 8.50 9.27
C MET A 1 -17.95 7.80 8.84
N THR A 2 -17.45 8.09 7.65
CA THR A 2 -16.17 7.54 7.18
C THR A 2 -15.09 8.13 8.06
N ASN A 3 -14.36 7.28 8.80
CA ASN A 3 -13.11 7.68 9.43
C ASN A 3 -12.28 8.38 8.34
N ALA A 4 -11.89 9.62 8.58
CA ALA A 4 -10.90 10.29 7.78
C ALA A 4 -9.56 9.60 8.09
N SER A 5 -9.33 8.41 7.49
CA SER A 5 -7.98 7.88 7.35
C SER A 5 -7.19 9.02 6.71
N THR A 6 -6.09 9.38 7.31
CA THR A 6 -5.19 10.41 6.76
C THR A 6 -4.80 9.93 5.36
N ILE A 7 -5.37 10.55 4.32
CA ILE A 7 -5.00 10.25 2.93
C ILE A 7 -3.50 10.48 2.81
N ARG A 8 -2.75 9.46 2.45
CA ARG A 8 -1.31 9.52 2.23
C ARG A 8 -1.00 9.12 0.79
N PRO A 9 0.05 9.68 0.17
CA PRO A 9 0.58 9.12 -1.07
C PRO A 9 1.09 7.69 -0.82
N ARG A 10 0.70 6.74 -1.66
CA ARG A 10 1.16 5.34 -1.64
C ARG A 10 1.45 4.87 -3.06
N ARG A 11 2.16 5.72 -3.82
CA ARG A 11 2.47 5.51 -5.24
C ARG A 11 3.45 4.38 -5.48
N SER A 12 4.40 4.23 -4.57
CA SER A 12 5.44 3.21 -4.66
C SER A 12 5.79 2.65 -3.30
N PHE A 13 6.11 1.35 -3.27
CA PHE A 13 6.67 0.75 -2.08
C PHE A 13 7.88 -0.12 -2.41
N ILE A 14 8.82 -0.25 -1.45
CA ILE A 14 10.02 -1.05 -1.61
C ILE A 14 10.26 -1.94 -0.40
N PHE A 15 10.72 -3.18 -0.66
CA PHE A 15 11.20 -4.08 0.38
C PHE A 15 12.67 -3.85 0.73
N THR A 16 13.02 -4.07 2.01
CA THR A 16 14.39 -4.19 2.50
C THR A 16 14.51 -5.45 3.37
N PRO A 17 15.49 -6.35 3.12
CA PRO A 17 15.59 -7.59 3.87
C PRO A 17 15.90 -7.34 5.36
N GLY A 18 15.20 -8.02 6.28
CA GLY A 18 15.47 -7.92 7.72
C GLY A 18 16.87 -8.40 8.12
N LEU A 19 17.53 -9.19 7.29
CA LEU A 19 18.94 -9.58 7.46
C LEU A 19 19.93 -8.49 7.03
N ARG A 20 19.46 -7.41 6.40
CA ARG A 20 20.30 -6.34 5.90
C ARG A 20 19.82 -4.97 6.40
N PRO A 21 19.91 -4.74 7.74
CA PRO A 21 19.49 -3.46 8.33
C PRO A 21 20.24 -2.25 7.75
N ASP A 22 21.45 -2.46 7.21
CA ASP A 22 22.23 -1.45 6.49
C ASP A 22 21.56 -0.94 5.20
N MET A 23 20.61 -1.68 4.64
CA MET A 23 19.85 -1.25 3.46
C MET A 23 18.65 -0.37 3.80
N TYR A 24 18.17 -0.38 5.05
CA TYR A 24 16.99 0.36 5.45
C TYR A 24 17.12 1.89 5.24
N PRO A 25 18.21 2.56 5.65
CA PRO A 25 18.38 4.00 5.37
C PRO A 25 18.41 4.32 3.86
N LYS A 26 18.96 3.42 3.04
CA LYS A 26 18.97 3.57 1.58
C LYS A 26 17.57 3.43 0.98
N ALA A 27 16.75 2.53 1.54
CA ALA A 27 15.36 2.37 1.14
C ALA A 27 14.54 3.62 1.48
N LEU A 28 14.71 4.20 2.67
CA LEU A 28 14.09 5.48 3.06
C LEU A 28 14.49 6.63 2.12
N ALA A 29 15.76 6.69 1.73
CA ALA A 29 16.28 7.71 0.81
C ALA A 29 15.92 7.46 -0.68
N SER A 30 15.24 6.36 -1.01
CA SER A 30 14.93 6.00 -2.41
C SER A 30 13.84 6.87 -3.06
N GLY A 31 13.10 7.64 -2.25
CA GLY A 31 11.92 8.39 -2.69
C GLY A 31 10.65 7.54 -2.78
N ALA A 32 10.65 6.32 -2.25
CA ALA A 32 9.44 5.51 -2.11
C ALA A 32 8.52 6.12 -1.04
N ASP A 33 7.21 6.05 -1.28
CA ASP A 33 6.21 6.49 -0.30
C ASP A 33 6.09 5.49 0.87
N MET A 34 6.44 4.22 0.64
CA MET A 34 6.34 3.14 1.63
C MET A 34 7.63 2.30 1.64
N VAL A 35 8.13 1.97 2.83
CA VAL A 35 9.30 1.09 3.02
C VAL A 35 8.93 -0.05 3.96
N CYS A 36 9.14 -1.28 3.50
CA CYS A 36 8.77 -2.50 4.22
C CYS A 36 10.00 -3.35 4.56
N VAL A 37 10.21 -3.61 5.84
CA VAL A 37 11.22 -4.56 6.30
C VAL A 37 10.67 -5.98 6.18
N GLU A 38 11.39 -6.83 5.51
CA GLU A 38 10.97 -8.16 5.09
C GLU A 38 11.37 -9.25 6.09
N LEU A 39 10.40 -10.02 6.59
CA LEU A 39 10.64 -11.21 7.45
C LEU A 39 10.09 -12.52 6.83
N GLU A 40 9.33 -12.42 5.74
CA GLU A 40 8.61 -13.55 5.15
C GLU A 40 9.44 -14.26 4.07
N ASP A 41 8.94 -14.42 2.88
CA ASP A 41 9.49 -15.30 1.82
C ASP A 41 10.95 -14.97 1.43
N GLY A 42 11.36 -13.72 1.58
CA GLY A 42 12.73 -13.29 1.34
C GLY A 42 13.76 -13.74 2.38
N ILE A 43 13.32 -14.38 3.48
CA ILE A 43 14.19 -14.80 4.60
C ILE A 43 14.12 -16.31 4.80
N ALA A 44 15.28 -16.99 4.77
CA ALA A 44 15.35 -18.43 5.00
C ALA A 44 14.90 -18.80 6.43
N PRO A 45 14.28 -19.99 6.64
CA PRO A 45 13.76 -20.39 7.96
C PRO A 45 14.79 -20.31 9.11
N LYS A 46 16.04 -20.65 8.86
CA LYS A 46 17.13 -20.61 9.85
C LYS A 46 17.48 -19.18 10.30
N ASP A 47 17.18 -18.19 9.47
CA ASP A 47 17.59 -16.80 9.67
C ASP A 47 16.41 -15.91 10.16
N LYS A 48 15.18 -16.45 10.28
CA LYS A 48 13.97 -15.72 10.69
C LYS A 48 14.12 -15.00 12.04
N ALA A 49 14.72 -15.68 13.03
CA ALA A 49 14.91 -15.09 14.36
C ALA A 49 15.89 -13.91 14.36
N GLU A 50 16.93 -13.96 13.54
CA GLU A 50 17.88 -12.87 13.38
C GLU A 50 17.23 -11.69 12.63
N ALA A 51 16.56 -11.96 11.52
CA ALA A 51 15.85 -10.94 10.74
C ALA A 51 14.81 -10.20 11.60
N ARG A 52 14.05 -10.91 12.44
CA ARG A 52 13.08 -10.34 13.39
C ARG A 52 13.75 -9.39 14.37
N ARG A 53 14.84 -9.80 15.02
CA ARG A 53 15.58 -8.93 15.95
C ARG A 53 16.08 -7.68 15.27
N ASN A 54 16.70 -7.82 14.10
CA ASN A 54 17.20 -6.69 13.32
C ASN A 54 16.07 -5.73 12.90
N ALA A 55 14.94 -6.27 12.44
CA ALA A 55 13.80 -5.46 12.03
C ALA A 55 13.23 -4.63 13.20
N LEU A 56 13.04 -5.24 14.37
CA LEU A 56 12.51 -4.52 15.53
C LEU A 56 13.50 -3.47 16.07
N ALA A 57 14.80 -3.76 16.07
CA ALA A 57 15.83 -2.81 16.46
C ALA A 57 15.85 -1.52 15.59
N LEU A 58 15.39 -1.58 14.33
CA LEU A 58 15.26 -0.38 13.49
C LEU A 58 14.23 0.61 14.05
N PHE A 59 13.20 0.13 14.74
CA PHE A 59 12.14 0.96 15.31
C PHE A 59 12.43 1.42 16.76
N GLU A 60 13.47 0.90 17.39
CA GLU A 60 14.00 1.43 18.66
C GLU A 60 14.76 2.74 18.46
N MET A 61 15.23 2.99 17.23
CA MET A 61 15.93 4.24 16.86
C MET A 61 14.89 5.36 16.63
N PRO A 62 15.26 6.63 16.90
CA PRO A 62 14.39 7.76 16.57
C PRO A 62 13.97 7.71 15.10
N GLN A 63 12.67 7.78 14.85
CA GLN A 63 12.12 7.81 13.49
C GLN A 63 11.99 9.26 13.04
N GLU A 64 12.55 9.57 11.87
CA GLU A 64 12.34 10.87 11.24
C GLU A 64 10.91 10.96 10.70
N ASP A 65 10.32 12.15 10.77
CA ASP A 65 9.06 12.46 10.11
C ASP A 65 9.34 12.86 8.65
N ASP A 66 9.62 11.85 7.85
CA ASP A 66 10.01 11.98 6.44
C ASP A 66 8.86 11.71 5.47
N ASN A 67 7.63 11.63 5.97
CA ASN A 67 6.42 11.25 5.24
C ASN A 67 6.46 9.84 4.59
N VAL A 68 7.49 9.04 4.86
CA VAL A 68 7.58 7.66 4.40
C VAL A 68 6.81 6.75 5.34
N GLU A 69 5.90 5.95 4.81
CA GLU A 69 5.19 4.94 5.60
C GLU A 69 6.10 3.72 5.83
N LYS A 70 6.39 3.45 7.11
CA LYS A 70 7.36 2.44 7.54
C LYS A 70 6.62 1.24 8.10
N MET A 71 6.99 0.04 7.67
CA MET A 71 6.31 -1.19 8.08
C MET A 71 7.22 -2.40 8.10
N VAL A 72 6.72 -3.48 8.68
CA VAL A 72 7.34 -4.81 8.68
C VAL A 72 6.39 -5.80 8.02
N ARG A 73 6.85 -6.55 7.00
CA ARG A 73 6.11 -7.74 6.53
C ARG A 73 6.46 -8.91 7.43
N ILE A 74 5.51 -9.32 8.23
CA ILE A 74 5.63 -10.49 9.12
C ILE A 74 5.41 -11.78 8.34
N ASN A 75 5.74 -12.92 8.94
CA ASN A 75 5.32 -14.22 8.43
C ASN A 75 3.81 -14.41 8.64
N SER A 76 3.20 -15.32 7.87
CA SER A 76 1.78 -15.65 8.05
C SER A 76 1.49 -16.08 9.49
N ILE A 77 0.44 -15.52 10.10
CA ILE A 77 0.02 -15.89 11.46
C ILE A 77 -0.51 -17.32 11.55
N ARG A 78 -0.72 -17.98 10.43
CA ARG A 78 -1.05 -19.42 10.36
C ARG A 78 0.18 -20.32 10.54
N GLU A 79 1.37 -19.74 10.59
CA GLU A 79 2.64 -20.41 10.71
C GLU A 79 3.34 -20.05 12.02
N ARG A 80 4.20 -20.94 12.47
CA ARG A 80 4.97 -20.75 13.70
C ARG A 80 5.75 -19.43 13.69
N PHE A 81 6.39 -19.09 12.57
CA PHE A 81 7.19 -17.87 12.48
C PHE A 81 6.34 -16.61 12.60
N GLY A 82 5.11 -16.60 12.08
CA GLY A 82 4.19 -15.47 12.24
C GLY A 82 3.75 -15.28 13.69
N ILE A 83 3.51 -16.37 14.41
CA ILE A 83 3.23 -16.31 15.85
C ILE A 83 4.43 -15.77 16.64
N GLU A 84 5.64 -16.21 16.29
CA GLU A 84 6.88 -15.70 16.90
C GLU A 84 7.10 -14.21 16.59
N ASP A 85 6.80 -13.76 15.37
CA ASP A 85 6.89 -12.35 14.96
C ASP A 85 5.90 -11.51 15.78
N MET A 86 4.64 -11.93 15.84
CA MET A 86 3.62 -11.23 16.61
C MET A 86 3.96 -11.16 18.09
N ASN A 87 4.41 -12.27 18.69
CA ASN A 87 4.82 -12.27 20.09
C ASN A 87 5.94 -11.26 20.37
N ALA A 88 6.91 -11.14 19.46
CA ALA A 88 7.99 -10.15 19.61
C ALA A 88 7.47 -8.71 19.47
N ILE A 89 6.56 -8.46 18.52
CA ILE A 89 5.95 -7.14 18.28
C ILE A 89 5.09 -6.72 19.48
N LEU A 90 4.28 -7.62 20.05
CA LEU A 90 3.42 -7.32 21.17
C LEU A 90 4.18 -6.99 22.46
N ASN A 91 5.42 -7.48 22.60
CA ASN A 91 6.26 -7.28 23.77
C ASN A 91 7.32 -6.19 23.62
N THR A 92 7.39 -5.47 22.49
CA THR A 92 8.32 -4.35 22.33
C THR A 92 7.70 -3.03 22.80
N ALA A 93 8.52 -2.15 23.35
CA ALA A 93 8.10 -0.79 23.71
C ALA A 93 7.98 0.14 22.50
N THR A 94 8.58 -0.23 21.38
CA THR A 94 8.62 0.56 20.14
C THR A 94 8.12 -0.28 18.97
N PRO A 95 6.80 -0.55 18.88
CA PRO A 95 6.24 -1.37 17.81
C PRO A 95 6.40 -0.67 16.44
N PRO A 96 6.54 -1.45 15.36
CA PRO A 96 6.49 -0.88 14.01
C PRO A 96 5.20 -0.07 13.81
N PRO A 97 5.26 1.09 13.12
CA PRO A 97 4.06 1.91 12.85
C PRO A 97 2.99 1.17 12.05
N ALA A 98 3.42 0.24 11.19
CA ALA A 98 2.51 -0.61 10.42
C ALA A 98 3.07 -2.02 10.23
N LEU A 99 2.16 -2.98 10.01
CA LEU A 99 2.47 -4.35 9.63
C LEU A 99 1.86 -4.68 8.27
N MET A 100 2.62 -5.38 7.45
CA MET A 100 2.13 -5.99 6.22
C MET A 100 1.88 -7.47 6.50
N ILE A 101 0.62 -7.89 6.31
CA ILE A 101 0.13 -9.22 6.67
C ILE A 101 -0.02 -10.06 5.42
N PRO A 102 0.84 -11.08 5.21
CA PRO A 102 0.79 -11.94 4.03
C PRO A 102 -0.23 -13.07 4.18
N LYS A 103 -0.64 -13.63 3.06
CA LYS A 103 -1.36 -14.90 2.94
C LYS A 103 -2.65 -14.97 3.76
N VAL A 104 -3.31 -13.81 3.97
CA VAL A 104 -4.59 -13.73 4.68
C VAL A 104 -5.66 -14.50 3.90
N ARG A 105 -6.46 -15.30 4.61
CA ARG A 105 -7.51 -16.13 4.05
C ARG A 105 -8.90 -15.76 4.54
N THR A 106 -8.99 -15.24 5.77
CA THR A 106 -10.28 -14.92 6.40
C THR A 106 -10.19 -13.58 7.17
N PRO A 107 -11.33 -12.89 7.35
CA PRO A 107 -11.37 -11.66 8.16
C PRO A 107 -10.96 -11.87 9.62
N ASP A 108 -11.21 -13.07 10.17
CA ASP A 108 -10.87 -13.38 11.57
C ASP A 108 -9.38 -13.25 11.86
N GLU A 109 -8.52 -13.51 10.88
CA GLU A 109 -7.08 -13.34 11.03
C GLU A 109 -6.71 -11.88 11.32
N VAL A 110 -7.37 -10.95 10.64
CA VAL A 110 -7.16 -9.51 10.85
C VAL A 110 -7.78 -9.06 12.17
N VAL A 111 -8.97 -9.57 12.52
CA VAL A 111 -9.64 -9.26 13.79
C VAL A 111 -8.80 -9.70 14.98
N ILE A 112 -8.20 -10.90 14.93
CA ILE A 112 -7.29 -11.40 15.97
C ILE A 112 -6.09 -10.46 16.14
N LEU A 113 -5.46 -10.04 15.05
CA LEU A 113 -4.32 -9.11 15.10
C LEU A 113 -4.72 -7.75 15.69
N ASP A 114 -5.87 -7.21 15.27
CA ASP A 114 -6.40 -5.95 15.80
C ASP A 114 -6.63 -6.03 17.32
N GLN A 115 -7.25 -7.10 17.79
CA GLN A 115 -7.50 -7.33 19.23
C GLN A 115 -6.19 -7.42 20.02
N LEU A 116 -5.22 -8.21 19.56
CA LEU A 116 -3.93 -8.36 20.21
C LEU A 116 -3.14 -7.05 20.28
N LEU A 117 -3.11 -6.28 19.17
CA LEU A 117 -2.47 -4.98 19.11
C LEU A 117 -3.16 -3.97 20.05
N THR A 118 -4.49 -4.03 20.15
CA THR A 118 -5.28 -3.18 21.03
C THR A 118 -5.03 -3.52 22.50
N GLU A 119 -4.98 -4.81 22.86
CA GLU A 119 -4.65 -5.27 24.20
C GLU A 119 -3.23 -4.85 24.62
N ALA A 120 -2.28 -4.89 23.68
CA ALA A 120 -0.91 -4.41 23.91
C ALA A 120 -0.78 -2.88 23.98
N GLY A 121 -1.83 -2.12 23.67
CA GLY A 121 -1.80 -0.65 23.60
C GLY A 121 -1.06 -0.10 22.39
N HIS A 122 -0.94 -0.86 21.31
CA HIS A 122 -0.22 -0.48 20.11
C HIS A 122 -1.15 0.14 19.04
N GLU A 123 -0.75 1.31 18.50
CA GLU A 123 -1.46 2.01 17.41
C GLU A 123 -1.05 1.54 16.00
N THR A 124 -0.37 0.40 15.91
CA THR A 124 0.15 -0.18 14.67
C THR A 124 -0.97 -0.37 13.63
N ARG A 125 -0.74 0.12 12.40
CA ARG A 125 -1.64 0.00 11.26
C ARG A 125 -1.43 -1.31 10.52
N LEU A 126 -2.37 -1.70 9.66
CA LEU A 126 -2.32 -2.95 8.92
C LEU A 126 -2.40 -2.71 7.40
N HIS A 127 -1.55 -3.41 6.66
CA HIS A 127 -1.60 -3.53 5.21
C HIS A 127 -1.78 -5.01 4.88
N VAL A 128 -2.87 -5.38 4.23
CA VAL A 128 -3.26 -6.78 4.05
C VAL A 128 -2.98 -7.24 2.63
N ILE A 129 -2.18 -8.32 2.46
CA ILE A 129 -1.92 -8.90 1.16
C ILE A 129 -3.00 -9.93 0.82
N ILE A 130 -3.69 -9.72 -0.29
CA ILE A 130 -4.61 -10.67 -0.90
C ILE A 130 -3.86 -11.43 -2.00
N GLU A 131 -3.47 -12.66 -1.67
CA GLU A 131 -2.60 -13.50 -2.52
C GLU A 131 -2.95 -14.99 -2.45
N THR A 132 -4.02 -15.32 -1.74
CA THR A 132 -4.59 -16.67 -1.69
C THR A 132 -5.97 -16.68 -2.33
N ASN A 133 -6.39 -17.81 -2.89
CA ASN A 133 -7.74 -17.93 -3.47
C ASN A 133 -8.84 -17.72 -2.40
N ALA A 134 -8.63 -18.25 -1.19
CA ALA A 134 -9.56 -18.04 -0.08
C ALA A 134 -9.65 -16.54 0.31
N GLY A 135 -8.49 -15.85 0.41
CA GLY A 135 -8.44 -14.42 0.68
C GLY A 135 -9.08 -13.58 -0.43
N LEU A 136 -8.93 -13.99 -1.69
CA LEU A 136 -9.59 -13.34 -2.83
C LEU A 136 -11.11 -13.42 -2.73
N GLU A 137 -11.64 -14.58 -2.39
CA GLU A 137 -13.09 -14.76 -2.20
C GLU A 137 -13.62 -13.95 -1.01
N ALA A 138 -12.83 -13.86 0.08
CA ALA A 138 -13.17 -13.10 1.28
C ALA A 138 -12.73 -11.63 1.25
N ALA A 139 -12.21 -11.10 0.13
CA ALA A 139 -11.54 -9.81 0.07
C ALA A 139 -12.40 -8.63 0.58
N VAL A 140 -13.72 -8.65 0.32
CA VAL A 140 -14.65 -7.61 0.80
C VAL A 140 -14.78 -7.67 2.33
N ASP A 141 -14.96 -8.86 2.90
CA ASP A 141 -15.12 -9.04 4.35
C ASP A 141 -13.80 -8.72 5.07
N ILE A 142 -12.67 -9.12 4.50
CA ILE A 142 -11.33 -8.75 4.99
C ILE A 142 -11.17 -7.24 5.01
N ALA A 143 -11.52 -6.55 3.91
CA ALA A 143 -11.36 -5.09 3.82
C ALA A 143 -12.15 -4.32 4.89
N HIS A 144 -13.24 -4.87 5.39
CA HIS A 144 -14.10 -4.26 6.41
C HIS A 144 -13.84 -4.78 7.84
N SER A 145 -12.89 -5.70 8.03
CA SER A 145 -12.74 -6.43 9.30
C SER A 145 -12.07 -5.62 10.43
N SER A 146 -11.34 -4.56 10.11
CA SER A 146 -10.68 -3.70 11.11
C SER A 146 -10.48 -2.28 10.59
N SER A 147 -10.63 -1.30 11.47
CA SER A 147 -10.31 0.11 11.19
C SER A 147 -8.81 0.39 11.14
N ARG A 148 -7.96 -0.57 11.49
CA ARG A 148 -6.50 -0.47 11.36
C ARG A 148 -6.02 -0.68 9.94
N ILE A 149 -6.85 -1.27 9.05
CA ILE A 149 -6.45 -1.50 7.67
C ILE A 149 -6.35 -0.17 6.93
N GLU A 150 -5.19 0.08 6.34
CA GLU A 150 -4.91 1.27 5.53
C GLU A 150 -4.90 0.96 4.03
N SER A 151 -4.48 -0.24 3.66
CA SER A 151 -4.50 -0.69 2.26
C SER A 151 -4.64 -2.19 2.12
N LEU A 152 -5.15 -2.61 0.96
CA LEU A 152 -4.97 -3.95 0.44
C LEU A 152 -3.78 -3.96 -0.54
N LEU A 153 -3.05 -5.07 -0.57
CA LEU A 153 -2.03 -5.33 -1.57
C LEU A 153 -2.40 -6.56 -2.40
N PHE A 154 -2.11 -6.53 -3.67
CA PHE A 154 -2.28 -7.68 -4.54
C PHE A 154 -0.97 -8.45 -4.67
N GLY A 155 -0.91 -9.68 -4.16
CA GLY A 155 0.25 -10.58 -4.24
C GLY A 155 0.17 -11.48 -5.47
N GLY A 156 0.55 -10.96 -6.65
CA GLY A 156 0.31 -11.62 -7.93
C GLY A 156 1.10 -12.91 -8.15
N VAL A 157 2.25 -13.08 -7.52
CA VAL A 157 3.08 -14.30 -7.66
C VAL A 157 2.39 -15.48 -6.99
N ASP A 158 2.04 -15.34 -5.72
CA ASP A 158 1.34 -16.36 -4.96
C ASP A 158 -0.07 -16.61 -5.51
N MET A 159 -0.77 -15.56 -5.92
CA MET A 159 -2.07 -15.67 -6.56
C MET A 159 -2.02 -16.50 -7.85
N ALA A 160 -1.00 -16.29 -8.70
CA ALA A 160 -0.83 -17.07 -9.92
C ALA A 160 -0.59 -18.56 -9.61
N ALA A 161 0.20 -18.85 -8.58
CA ALA A 161 0.44 -20.21 -8.11
C ALA A 161 -0.85 -20.87 -7.57
N GLU A 162 -1.61 -20.17 -6.75
CA GLU A 162 -2.92 -20.63 -6.23
C GLU A 162 -3.92 -20.91 -7.36
N LEU A 163 -4.00 -20.01 -8.34
CA LEU A 163 -4.90 -20.14 -9.50
C LEU A 163 -4.36 -21.08 -10.58
N ARG A 164 -3.11 -21.56 -10.46
CA ARG A 164 -2.44 -22.45 -11.43
C ARG A 164 -2.36 -21.84 -12.82
N CYS A 165 -2.09 -20.54 -12.90
CA CYS A 165 -1.99 -19.81 -14.16
C CYS A 165 -0.62 -19.11 -14.27
N GLU A 166 -0.28 -18.67 -15.47
CA GLU A 166 0.89 -17.82 -15.66
C GLU A 166 0.68 -16.46 -15.00
N ASN A 167 1.74 -15.95 -14.37
CA ASN A 167 1.75 -14.62 -13.74
C ASN A 167 1.84 -13.53 -14.82
N ASN A 168 0.73 -13.23 -15.47
CA ASN A 168 0.61 -12.15 -16.43
C ASN A 168 -0.66 -11.32 -16.19
N TRP A 169 -0.75 -10.18 -16.86
CA TRP A 169 -1.85 -9.24 -16.68
C TRP A 169 -3.23 -9.85 -16.94
N ASN A 170 -3.38 -10.52 -18.09
CA ASN A 170 -4.67 -11.03 -18.53
C ASN A 170 -5.21 -12.14 -17.61
N ASN A 171 -4.35 -13.08 -17.23
CA ASN A 171 -4.75 -14.21 -16.38
C ASN A 171 -5.14 -13.76 -14.98
N LEU A 172 -4.51 -12.69 -14.46
CA LEU A 172 -4.75 -12.16 -13.13
C LEU A 172 -5.68 -10.95 -13.10
N LEU A 173 -6.27 -10.53 -14.23
CA LEU A 173 -7.11 -9.34 -14.31
C LEU A 173 -8.36 -9.46 -13.41
N TYR A 174 -9.00 -10.64 -13.37
CA TYR A 174 -10.14 -10.88 -12.48
C TYR A 174 -9.75 -10.70 -11.01
N ALA A 175 -8.65 -11.32 -10.59
CA ALA A 175 -8.20 -11.23 -9.20
C ALA A 175 -7.83 -9.79 -8.82
N ARG A 176 -7.10 -9.07 -9.69
CA ARG A 176 -6.82 -7.63 -9.50
C ARG A 176 -8.09 -6.80 -9.36
N SER A 177 -9.05 -6.99 -10.28
CA SER A 177 -10.30 -6.23 -10.28
C SER A 177 -11.11 -6.46 -8.99
N ARG A 178 -11.11 -7.69 -8.48
CA ARG A 178 -11.81 -8.04 -7.24
C ARG A 178 -11.17 -7.39 -6.02
N VAL A 179 -9.83 -7.36 -5.94
CA VAL A 179 -9.11 -6.69 -4.84
C VAL A 179 -9.32 -5.18 -4.90
N VAL A 180 -9.25 -4.57 -6.10
CA VAL A 180 -9.55 -3.14 -6.29
C VAL A 180 -10.99 -2.81 -5.85
N SER A 181 -11.96 -3.64 -6.25
CA SER A 181 -13.37 -3.46 -5.85
C SER A 181 -13.56 -3.54 -4.34
N ALA A 182 -12.92 -4.51 -3.67
CA ALA A 182 -12.98 -4.67 -2.22
C ALA A 182 -12.38 -3.46 -1.49
N ALA A 183 -11.20 -3.02 -1.89
CA ALA A 183 -10.53 -1.84 -1.31
C ALA A 183 -11.36 -0.57 -1.51
N ALA A 184 -11.88 -0.34 -2.72
CA ALA A 184 -12.72 0.82 -3.03
C ALA A 184 -14.01 0.85 -2.20
N GLY A 185 -14.65 -0.31 -1.99
CA GLY A 185 -15.85 -0.46 -1.16
C GLY A 185 -15.61 -0.08 0.30
N ALA A 186 -14.42 -0.38 0.83
CA ALA A 186 -14.00 -0.06 2.20
C ALA A 186 -13.33 1.33 2.33
N GLY A 187 -13.08 2.03 1.22
CA GLY A 187 -12.38 3.33 1.22
C GLY A 187 -10.88 3.22 1.47
N LEU A 188 -10.29 2.06 1.18
CA LEU A 188 -8.88 1.76 1.37
C LEU A 188 -8.07 2.06 0.10
N ASP A 189 -6.76 2.30 0.28
CA ASP A 189 -5.82 2.25 -0.81
C ASP A 189 -5.58 0.81 -1.29
N VAL A 190 -5.11 0.65 -2.52
CA VAL A 190 -4.77 -0.66 -3.07
C VAL A 190 -3.47 -0.60 -3.87
N ILE A 191 -2.55 -1.54 -3.57
CA ILE A 191 -1.19 -1.55 -4.11
C ILE A 191 -1.00 -2.81 -4.98
N ASP A 192 -0.54 -2.65 -6.20
CA ASP A 192 -0.26 -3.77 -7.10
C ASP A 192 1.11 -4.41 -6.81
N VAL A 193 1.26 -5.66 -7.20
CA VAL A 193 2.48 -6.47 -7.07
C VAL A 193 3.70 -5.82 -7.74
N PRO A 194 4.93 -6.02 -7.24
CA PRO A 194 6.14 -5.56 -7.92
C PRO A 194 6.29 -6.09 -9.35
N PHE A 195 6.95 -5.30 -10.19
CA PHE A 195 7.42 -5.74 -11.51
C PHE A 195 8.81 -6.35 -11.36
N LEU A 196 8.96 -7.62 -11.75
CA LEU A 196 10.13 -8.43 -11.39
C LEU A 196 11.30 -8.32 -12.36
N ASP A 197 11.05 -7.91 -13.63
CA ASP A 197 12.12 -7.74 -14.60
C ASP A 197 12.77 -6.36 -14.40
N LEU A 198 14.03 -6.37 -13.95
CA LEU A 198 14.79 -5.14 -13.70
C LEU A 198 15.31 -4.48 -14.98
N ASP A 199 15.39 -5.18 -16.06
CA ASP A 199 15.95 -4.68 -17.32
C ASP A 199 14.86 -4.14 -18.24
N ASP A 200 13.59 -4.51 -18.02
CA ASP A 200 12.44 -4.03 -18.78
C ASP A 200 11.71 -2.87 -18.05
N MET A 201 12.31 -1.69 -18.08
CA MET A 201 11.70 -0.49 -17.49
C MET A 201 10.47 0.01 -18.25
N ASP A 202 10.39 -0.23 -19.56
CA ASP A 202 9.23 0.15 -20.36
C ASP A 202 8.04 -0.76 -20.07
N GLY A 203 8.25 -2.07 -19.98
CA GLY A 203 7.24 -3.02 -19.54
C GLY A 203 6.74 -2.72 -18.11
N MET A 204 7.64 -2.28 -17.22
CA MET A 204 7.24 -1.84 -15.88
C MET A 204 6.30 -0.62 -15.95
N ARG A 205 6.60 0.41 -16.78
CA ARG A 205 5.74 1.58 -16.97
C ARG A 205 4.37 1.20 -17.54
N VAL A 206 4.34 0.29 -18.49
CA VAL A 206 3.08 -0.25 -19.07
C VAL A 206 2.26 -0.93 -17.97
N ALA A 207 2.87 -1.85 -17.21
CA ALA A 207 2.20 -2.56 -16.11
C ALA A 207 1.71 -1.60 -15.02
N ALA A 208 2.50 -0.58 -14.65
CA ALA A 208 2.10 0.44 -13.69
C ALA A 208 0.92 1.29 -14.19
N THR A 209 0.92 1.65 -15.48
CA THR A 209 -0.18 2.39 -16.12
C THR A 209 -1.47 1.58 -16.13
N GLN A 210 -1.39 0.29 -16.51
CA GLN A 210 -2.54 -0.62 -16.45
C GLN A 210 -3.11 -0.75 -15.03
N ALA A 211 -2.23 -0.88 -14.03
CA ALA A 211 -2.65 -0.95 -12.62
C ALA A 211 -3.35 0.35 -12.18
N ARG A 212 -2.76 1.52 -12.47
CA ARG A 212 -3.38 2.83 -12.20
C ARG A 212 -4.75 2.96 -12.85
N ASP A 213 -4.87 2.58 -14.11
CA ASP A 213 -6.10 2.71 -14.89
C ASP A 213 -7.18 1.74 -14.41
N LEU A 214 -6.80 0.60 -13.81
CA LEU A 214 -7.70 -0.33 -13.14
C LEU A 214 -8.18 0.18 -11.78
N GLY A 215 -7.48 1.12 -11.15
CA GLY A 215 -7.85 1.74 -9.87
C GLY A 215 -6.87 1.50 -8.72
N PHE A 216 -5.69 0.93 -8.98
CA PHE A 216 -4.63 0.84 -7.97
C PHE A 216 -4.12 2.24 -7.59
N SER A 217 -3.79 2.42 -6.31
CA SER A 217 -3.20 3.65 -5.76
C SER A 217 -1.69 3.71 -5.99
N GLY A 218 -1.05 2.56 -6.13
CA GLY A 218 0.40 2.42 -6.29
C GLY A 218 0.81 1.02 -6.70
N LYS A 219 2.13 0.81 -6.76
CA LYS A 219 2.73 -0.47 -7.15
C LYS A 219 4.01 -0.74 -6.38
N GLY A 220 4.25 -2.01 -6.07
CA GLY A 220 5.48 -2.47 -5.46
C GLY A 220 6.70 -2.37 -6.39
N SER A 221 7.87 -2.27 -5.77
CA SER A 221 9.16 -2.34 -6.47
C SER A 221 10.12 -3.31 -5.76
N ILE A 222 11.07 -3.82 -6.51
CA ILE A 222 12.16 -4.69 -6.00
C ILE A 222 13.52 -4.00 -6.07
N HIS A 223 13.58 -2.80 -6.62
CA HIS A 223 14.84 -2.04 -6.74
C HIS A 223 14.59 -0.53 -6.74
N PRO A 224 15.44 0.29 -6.07
CA PRO A 224 15.27 1.74 -6.03
C PRO A 224 15.17 2.43 -7.40
N LYS A 225 15.80 1.89 -8.45
CA LYS A 225 15.72 2.45 -9.81
C LYS A 225 14.29 2.51 -10.39
N GLN A 226 13.38 1.69 -9.87
CA GLN A 226 11.97 1.64 -10.32
C GLN A 226 11.13 2.78 -9.68
N ILE A 227 11.52 3.27 -8.52
CA ILE A 227 10.72 4.21 -7.71
C ILE A 227 10.37 5.51 -8.47
N PRO A 228 11.33 6.21 -9.13
CA PRO A 228 10.99 7.45 -9.83
C PRO A 228 9.92 7.26 -10.90
N ALA A 229 9.98 6.17 -11.65
CA ALA A 229 9.02 5.87 -12.71
C ALA A 229 7.64 5.49 -12.15
N LEU A 230 7.59 4.74 -11.04
CA LEU A 230 6.33 4.45 -10.36
C LEU A 230 5.69 5.72 -9.79
N ASN A 231 6.46 6.55 -9.10
CA ASN A 231 5.98 7.82 -8.58
C ASN A 231 5.43 8.72 -9.70
N GLU A 232 6.10 8.79 -10.87
CA GLU A 232 5.62 9.52 -12.03
C GLU A 232 4.26 9.00 -12.52
N VAL A 233 4.12 7.68 -12.70
CA VAL A 233 2.89 7.05 -13.20
C VAL A 233 1.70 7.28 -12.27
N PHE A 234 1.90 7.16 -10.95
CA PHE A 234 0.82 7.29 -9.97
C PHE A 234 0.61 8.70 -9.44
N THR A 235 1.43 9.67 -9.82
CA THR A 235 1.18 11.09 -9.53
C THR A 235 0.15 11.64 -10.54
N PRO A 236 -0.94 12.28 -10.07
CA PRO A 236 -1.87 12.91 -10.99
C PRO A 236 -1.20 13.99 -11.84
N ALA A 237 -1.40 13.95 -13.14
CA ALA A 237 -0.87 14.97 -14.06
C ALA A 237 -1.46 16.36 -13.74
N ALA A 238 -0.69 17.42 -14.02
CA ALA A 238 -1.08 18.80 -13.72
C ALA A 238 -2.43 19.17 -14.36
N GLU A 239 -2.68 18.73 -15.59
CA GLU A 239 -3.93 18.94 -16.30
C GLU A 239 -5.11 18.25 -15.60
N ARG A 240 -4.89 17.04 -15.07
CA ARG A 240 -5.90 16.28 -14.33
C ARG A 240 -6.23 16.99 -13.00
N ILE A 241 -5.22 17.53 -12.31
CA ILE A 241 -5.40 18.31 -11.08
C ILE A 241 -6.17 19.61 -11.36
N ALA A 242 -5.77 20.36 -12.40
CA ALA A 242 -6.45 21.60 -12.80
C ALA A 242 -7.91 21.34 -13.18
N ARG A 243 -8.17 20.27 -13.93
CA ARG A 243 -9.53 19.84 -14.26
C ARG A 243 -10.33 19.47 -13.01
N ALA A 244 -9.74 18.70 -12.09
CA ALA A 244 -10.41 18.31 -10.85
C ALA A 244 -10.83 19.53 -10.01
N ARG A 245 -9.93 20.51 -9.83
CA ARG A 245 -10.23 21.76 -9.12
C ARG A 245 -11.37 22.55 -9.78
N ARG A 246 -11.35 22.66 -11.12
CA ARG A 246 -12.41 23.34 -11.87
C ARG A 246 -13.75 22.63 -11.71
N VAL A 247 -13.79 21.29 -11.87
CA VAL A 247 -15.01 20.50 -11.71
C VAL A 247 -15.60 20.65 -10.31
N ILE A 248 -14.76 20.61 -9.26
CA ILE A 248 -15.21 20.83 -7.88
C ILE A 248 -15.82 22.22 -7.73
N ALA A 249 -15.11 23.28 -8.18
CA ALA A 249 -15.58 24.66 -8.04
C ALA A 249 -16.91 24.90 -8.78
N GLU A 250 -17.06 24.41 -10.00
CA GLU A 250 -18.30 24.55 -10.77
C GLU A 250 -19.47 23.77 -10.14
N PHE A 251 -19.18 22.58 -9.56
CA PHE A 251 -20.22 21.82 -8.87
C PHE A 251 -20.67 22.45 -7.56
N GLU A 252 -19.71 22.98 -6.76
CA GLU A 252 -20.02 23.66 -5.50
C GLU A 252 -20.76 24.99 -5.72
N ALA A 253 -20.52 25.68 -6.84
CA ALA A 253 -21.21 26.90 -7.22
C ALA A 253 -22.64 26.67 -7.77
N ALA A 254 -22.99 25.43 -8.10
CA ALA A 254 -24.28 25.11 -8.67
C ALA A 254 -25.27 24.68 -7.58
N ASP A 255 -26.47 25.26 -7.60
CA ASP A 255 -27.58 24.87 -6.70
C ASP A 255 -28.27 23.56 -7.11
N THR A 256 -27.62 22.78 -7.99
CA THR A 256 -28.16 21.52 -8.54
C THR A 256 -27.23 20.35 -8.20
N GLY A 257 -27.79 19.15 -8.12
CA GLY A 257 -27.01 17.94 -7.85
C GLY A 257 -26.18 17.43 -9.05
N LEU A 258 -26.12 18.20 -10.15
CA LEU A 258 -25.40 17.88 -11.38
C LEU A 258 -24.99 19.16 -12.13
N VAL A 259 -23.85 19.10 -12.84
CA VAL A 259 -23.36 20.20 -13.70
C VAL A 259 -22.77 19.60 -14.98
N VAL A 260 -22.65 20.44 -16.02
CA VAL A 260 -21.94 20.07 -17.25
C VAL A 260 -20.62 20.82 -17.31
N VAL A 261 -19.50 20.10 -17.26
CA VAL A 261 -18.15 20.66 -17.36
C VAL A 261 -17.44 20.03 -18.55
N ASP A 262 -16.86 20.84 -19.43
CA ASP A 262 -16.19 20.38 -20.67
C ASP A 262 -17.09 19.45 -21.51
N GLY A 263 -18.40 19.72 -21.57
CA GLY A 263 -19.37 18.91 -22.33
C GLY A 263 -19.71 17.55 -21.70
N LYS A 264 -19.26 17.28 -20.47
CA LYS A 264 -19.54 16.04 -19.74
C LYS A 264 -20.43 16.31 -18.54
N LEU A 265 -21.43 15.47 -18.33
CA LEU A 265 -22.25 15.49 -17.13
C LEU A 265 -21.42 15.04 -15.93
N ILE A 266 -21.45 15.85 -14.87
CA ILE A 266 -20.77 15.61 -13.60
C ILE A 266 -21.83 15.42 -12.52
N GLU A 267 -21.77 14.31 -11.85
CA GLU A 267 -22.62 13.92 -10.72
C GLU A 267 -21.75 13.62 -9.48
N LYS A 268 -22.37 13.49 -8.30
CA LYS A 268 -21.68 13.22 -7.03
C LYS A 268 -20.64 12.08 -7.06
N PRO A 269 -20.86 10.94 -7.76
CA PRO A 269 -19.83 9.89 -7.84
C PRO A 269 -18.52 10.38 -8.47
N VAL A 270 -18.62 11.23 -9.50
CA VAL A 270 -17.43 11.78 -10.19
C VAL A 270 -16.63 12.71 -9.27
N LEU A 271 -17.30 13.43 -8.38
CA LEU A 271 -16.65 14.34 -7.43
C LEU A 271 -15.73 13.62 -6.43
N ARG A 272 -16.06 12.40 -6.02
CA ARG A 272 -15.19 11.64 -5.10
C ARG A 272 -13.80 11.46 -5.68
N ASP A 273 -13.69 11.11 -6.97
CA ASP A 273 -12.40 11.00 -7.65
C ASP A 273 -11.71 12.36 -7.75
N MET A 274 -12.45 13.42 -8.05
CA MET A 274 -11.89 14.78 -8.13
C MET A 274 -11.32 15.25 -6.79
N TYR A 275 -12.04 15.08 -5.69
CA TYR A 275 -11.53 15.40 -4.35
C TYR A 275 -10.29 14.57 -3.99
N ARG A 276 -10.29 13.26 -4.29
CA ARG A 276 -9.12 12.40 -4.06
C ARG A 276 -7.89 12.91 -4.83
N ILE A 277 -8.04 13.24 -6.12
CA ILE A 277 -6.96 13.78 -6.96
C ILE A 277 -6.39 15.06 -6.34
N VAL A 278 -7.25 16.01 -5.93
CA VAL A 278 -6.81 17.28 -5.33
C VAL A 278 -6.13 17.05 -3.99
N THR A 279 -6.64 16.16 -3.15
CA THR A 279 -6.03 15.85 -1.85
C THR A 279 -4.63 15.24 -2.01
N ILE A 280 -4.47 14.25 -2.87
CA ILE A 280 -3.16 13.65 -3.17
C ILE A 280 -2.20 14.70 -3.71
N ALA A 281 -2.66 15.56 -4.63
CA ALA A 281 -1.84 16.64 -5.17
C ALA A 281 -1.39 17.61 -4.08
N CYS A 282 -2.27 18.02 -3.17
CA CYS A 282 -1.91 18.90 -2.06
C CYS A 282 -0.82 18.27 -1.19
N LEU A 283 -0.95 17.00 -0.83
CA LEU A 283 0.04 16.29 -0.01
C LEU A 283 1.41 16.19 -0.70
N LEU A 284 1.44 16.00 -2.02
CA LEU A 284 2.68 15.87 -2.78
C LEU A 284 3.40 17.21 -3.02
N TYR A 285 2.63 18.31 -3.16
CA TYR A 285 3.19 19.63 -3.50
C TYR A 285 3.34 20.58 -2.31
N THR A 286 2.74 20.26 -1.15
CA THR A 286 2.87 21.07 0.09
C THR A 286 3.92 20.53 1.04
N SER A 287 4.36 19.28 0.89
CA SER A 287 5.51 18.75 1.65
C SER A 287 6.80 19.26 1.00
N PRO A 288 7.74 19.88 1.75
CA PRO A 288 9.03 20.27 1.20
C PRO A 288 9.74 19.03 0.65
N SER A 289 10.08 19.08 -0.64
CA SER A 289 10.90 18.06 -1.25
C SER A 289 12.26 18.00 -0.56
N PRO A 290 12.85 16.83 -0.29
CA PRO A 290 14.24 16.74 0.18
C PRO A 290 15.26 17.46 -0.73
N ARG A 291 14.90 17.79 -1.96
CA ARG A 291 15.71 18.58 -2.90
C ARG A 291 15.68 20.09 -2.63
N ASP A 292 14.67 20.58 -1.90
CA ASP A 292 14.53 22.01 -1.58
C ASP A 292 15.28 22.41 -0.29
N LEU A 293 15.83 21.43 0.43
CA LEU A 293 16.63 21.64 1.66
C LEU A 293 18.15 21.63 1.42
N SER A 294 18.60 21.52 0.17
CA SER A 294 20.01 21.54 -0.22
C SER A 294 20.39 22.83 -0.97
N THR A 295 20.19 23.98 -0.33
CA THR A 295 20.81 25.24 -0.74
C THR A 295 21.62 25.81 0.42
#